data_df4ca5aefcaaf55936befa9f797c8251
#
_entry.id   df4ca5aefcaaf55936befa9f797c8251
#
_cell.length_a   1.000
_cell.length_b   1.000
_cell.length_c   1.000
_cell.angle_alpha   90.00
_cell.angle_beta   90.00
_cell.angle_gamma   90.00
#
_symmetry.space_group_name_H-M   'P 1'
#
loop_
_entity.id
_entity.type
_entity.pdbx_description
1 polymer ?
#
loop_
_entity_poly.entity_id
_entity_poly.type
_entity_poly.pdbx_seq_one_letter_code
_entity_poly.pdbx_strand_id
1 'polypeptide(L)'
;MNPYLSEKARGEIPRVLKWLRNAGLAFCVFCSVGGLYTLCLSLQDKDYSHIGGYVFWIVVGAVPLALFARGEARRYHARTIARRVESHSGPEVPLRWLCNSVGMDTKDIAWYFENGYFANLSLDLNQKIVRRRTVPRHAPNRG
;
A
#
# COMPACT_ATOMS: atom_id res chain seq x y z
N MET A 1 -14.84 10.94 1.49
CA MET A 1 -14.08 9.85 2.16
C MET A 1 -14.67 8.53 1.71
N ASN A 2 -13.89 7.59 1.15
CA ASN A 2 -14.47 6.36 0.58
C ASN A 2 -14.88 5.40 1.71
N PRO A 3 -16.18 5.06 1.86
CA PRO A 3 -16.69 4.26 2.97
C PRO A 3 -16.29 2.78 2.91
N TYR A 4 -15.75 2.33 1.79
CA TYR A 4 -15.36 0.95 1.56
C TYR A 4 -13.94 0.61 2.00
N LEU A 5 -13.13 1.63 2.37
CA LEU A 5 -11.76 1.43 2.78
C LEU A 5 -11.66 1.28 4.31
N SER A 6 -10.91 0.28 4.76
CA SER A 6 -10.52 0.13 6.16
C SER A 6 -9.49 1.21 6.55
N GLU A 7 -9.27 1.41 7.85
CA GLU A 7 -8.24 2.31 8.37
C GLU A 7 -6.85 1.96 7.82
N LYS A 8 -6.55 0.67 7.70
CA LYS A 8 -5.32 0.14 7.11
C LYS A 8 -5.09 0.64 5.67
N ALA A 9 -6.15 0.66 4.86
CA ALA A 9 -6.11 1.11 3.47
C ALA A 9 -6.09 2.63 3.35
N ARG A 10 -6.71 3.35 4.29
CA ARG A 10 -6.72 4.82 4.34
C ARG A 10 -5.32 5.37 4.62
N GLY A 11 -4.56 4.67 5.47
CA GLY A 11 -3.21 5.09 5.85
C GLY A 11 -3.22 6.41 6.63
N GLU A 12 -4.28 6.67 7.39
CA GLU A 12 -4.38 7.83 8.26
C GLU A 12 -3.37 7.70 9.39
N ILE A 13 -2.35 8.52 9.35
CA ILE A 13 -1.29 8.57 10.35
C ILE A 13 -1.36 9.95 11.01
N PRO A 14 -1.27 10.05 12.34
CA PRO A 14 -1.16 11.33 13.05
C PRO A 14 -0.06 12.22 12.47
N ARG A 15 -0.25 13.53 12.48
CA ARG A 15 0.70 14.49 11.86
C ARG A 15 2.14 14.30 12.34
N VAL A 16 2.33 14.04 13.64
CA VAL A 16 3.66 13.80 14.23
C VAL A 16 4.31 12.55 13.59
N LEU A 17 3.57 11.46 13.47
CA LEU A 17 4.06 10.23 12.83
C LEU A 17 4.34 10.43 11.33
N LYS A 18 3.60 11.31 10.65
CA LYS A 18 3.90 11.66 9.25
C LYS A 18 5.26 12.34 9.14
N TRP A 19 5.56 13.24 10.06
CA TRP A 19 6.85 13.93 10.08
C TRP A 19 7.99 12.95 10.35
N LEU A 20 7.87 12.12 11.39
CA LEU A 20 8.85 11.07 11.71
C LEU A 20 9.07 10.09 10.55
N ARG A 21 7.99 9.68 9.89
CA ARG A 21 8.05 8.82 8.70
C ARG A 21 8.83 9.49 7.57
N ASN A 22 8.53 10.76 7.28
CA ASN A 22 9.20 11.48 6.19
C ASN A 22 10.68 11.73 6.50
N ALA A 23 11.02 12.06 7.75
CA ALA A 23 12.40 12.19 8.20
C ALA A 23 13.16 10.84 8.09
N GLY A 24 12.53 9.75 8.52
CA GLY A 24 13.09 8.41 8.39
C GLY A 24 13.32 8.01 6.93
N LEU A 25 12.37 8.30 6.02
CA LEU A 25 12.54 8.05 4.59
C LEU A 25 13.67 8.89 3.99
N ALA A 26 13.76 10.17 4.35
CA ALA A 26 14.86 11.04 3.91
C ALA A 26 16.22 10.50 4.37
N PHE A 27 16.31 10.03 5.61
CA PHE A 27 17.51 9.38 6.14
C PHE A 27 17.85 8.10 5.38
N CYS A 28 16.86 7.24 5.07
CA CYS A 28 17.08 6.04 4.28
C CYS A 28 17.60 6.34 2.86
N VAL A 29 17.07 7.38 2.21
CA VAL A 29 17.55 7.85 0.90
C VAL A 29 18.98 8.33 1.01
N PHE A 30 19.29 9.15 2.04
CA PHE A 30 20.64 9.64 2.27
C PHE A 30 21.63 8.50 2.48
N CYS A 31 21.32 7.48 3.30
CA CYS A 31 22.16 6.32 3.52
C CYS A 31 22.38 5.51 2.22
N SER A 32 21.32 5.30 1.43
CA SER A 32 21.44 4.54 0.18
C SER A 32 22.29 5.27 -0.87
N VAL A 33 22.01 6.56 -1.09
CA VAL A 33 22.71 7.37 -2.09
C VAL A 33 24.16 7.62 -1.66
N GLY A 34 24.37 7.97 -0.37
CA GLY A 34 25.70 8.18 0.19
C GLY A 34 26.55 6.91 0.13
N GLY A 35 25.97 5.77 0.52
CA GLY A 35 26.63 4.46 0.42
C GLY A 35 27.01 4.08 -1.01
N LEU A 36 26.12 4.32 -1.99
CA LEU A 36 26.42 4.09 -3.40
C LEU A 36 27.54 5.01 -3.91
N TYR A 37 27.47 6.28 -3.57
CA TYR A 37 28.49 7.27 -3.98
C TYR A 37 29.87 6.89 -3.44
N THR A 38 29.98 6.58 -2.14
CA THR A 38 31.25 6.18 -1.52
C THR A 38 31.75 4.85 -2.07
N LEU A 39 30.86 3.90 -2.36
CA LEU A 39 31.21 2.64 -3.01
C LEU A 39 31.80 2.87 -4.41
N CYS A 40 31.20 3.75 -5.21
CA CYS A 40 31.70 4.09 -6.52
C CYS A 40 33.11 4.71 -6.46
N LEU A 41 33.36 5.64 -5.51
CA LEU A 41 34.69 6.23 -5.30
C LEU A 41 35.70 5.17 -4.90
N SER A 42 35.39 4.30 -3.93
CA SER A 42 36.31 3.23 -3.51
C SER A 42 36.67 2.26 -4.63
N LEU A 43 35.69 1.94 -5.50
CA LEU A 43 35.97 1.10 -6.67
C LEU A 43 36.89 1.79 -7.70
N GLN A 44 36.73 3.11 -7.87
CA GLN A 44 37.59 3.92 -8.75
C GLN A 44 39.01 3.99 -8.23
N ASP A 45 39.16 4.18 -6.91
CA ASP A 45 40.49 4.27 -6.25
C ASP A 45 41.11 2.89 -5.96
N LYS A 46 40.43 1.79 -6.31
CA LYS A 46 40.83 0.41 -6.01
C LYS A 46 41.05 0.14 -4.51
N ASP A 47 40.43 0.95 -3.65
CA ASP A 47 40.47 0.74 -2.21
C ASP A 47 39.26 -0.12 -1.77
N TYR A 48 39.54 -1.37 -1.46
CA TYR A 48 38.52 -2.36 -1.09
C TYR A 48 38.35 -2.53 0.43
N SER A 49 39.10 -1.78 1.24
CA SER A 49 39.17 -1.96 2.69
C SER A 49 37.81 -1.71 3.40
N HIS A 50 36.96 -0.87 2.85
CA HIS A 50 35.70 -0.45 3.47
C HIS A 50 34.44 -0.84 2.71
N ILE A 51 34.54 -1.67 1.66
CA ILE A 51 33.39 -2.07 0.83
C ILE A 51 32.24 -2.65 1.67
N GLY A 52 32.54 -3.50 2.64
CA GLY A 52 31.51 -4.09 3.51
C GLY A 52 30.69 -3.05 4.26
N GLY A 53 31.32 -1.97 4.73
CA GLY A 53 30.65 -0.84 5.38
C GLY A 53 29.71 -0.09 4.43
N TYR A 54 30.14 0.18 3.21
CA TYR A 54 29.30 0.87 2.20
C TYR A 54 28.10 0.04 1.79
N VAL A 55 28.29 -1.27 1.55
CA VAL A 55 27.19 -2.19 1.25
C VAL A 55 26.19 -2.25 2.40
N PHE A 56 26.67 -2.27 3.65
CA PHE A 56 25.79 -2.23 4.82
C PHE A 56 24.89 -0.98 4.82
N TRP A 57 25.42 0.20 4.58
CA TRP A 57 24.64 1.44 4.55
C TRP A 57 23.63 1.47 3.40
N ILE A 58 24.00 0.93 2.23
CA ILE A 58 23.05 0.77 1.10
C ILE A 58 21.88 -0.10 1.49
N VAL A 59 22.12 -1.25 2.11
CA VAL A 59 21.07 -2.19 2.54
C VAL A 59 20.19 -1.58 3.62
N VAL A 60 20.79 -0.93 4.63
CA VAL A 60 20.06 -0.25 5.72
C VAL A 60 19.13 0.84 5.19
N GLY A 61 19.51 1.53 4.13
CA GLY A 61 18.66 2.52 3.48
C GLY A 61 17.64 1.90 2.51
N ALA A 62 18.06 0.99 1.64
CA ALA A 62 17.25 0.45 0.54
C ALA A 62 16.10 -0.46 1.03
N VAL A 63 16.34 -1.30 2.04
CA VAL A 63 15.33 -2.26 2.52
C VAL A 63 14.09 -1.55 3.10
N PRO A 64 14.20 -0.57 4.02
CA PRO A 64 13.04 0.17 4.50
C PRO A 64 12.31 0.93 3.39
N LEU A 65 13.03 1.51 2.43
CA LEU A 65 12.43 2.18 1.27
C LEU A 65 11.60 1.22 0.41
N ALA A 66 12.13 0.03 0.13
CA ALA A 66 11.43 -1.00 -0.64
C ALA A 66 10.17 -1.48 0.08
N LEU A 67 10.25 -1.70 1.40
CA LEU A 67 9.10 -2.10 2.21
C LEU A 67 8.03 -1.01 2.25
N PHE A 68 8.44 0.25 2.38
CA PHE A 68 7.54 1.39 2.33
C PHE A 68 6.86 1.52 0.97
N ALA A 69 7.61 1.49 -0.12
CA ALA A 69 7.07 1.56 -1.48
C ALA A 69 6.06 0.44 -1.75
N ARG A 70 6.37 -0.79 -1.30
CA ARG A 70 5.45 -1.92 -1.40
C ARG A 70 4.15 -1.70 -0.60
N GLY A 71 4.25 -1.10 0.59
CA GLY A 71 3.08 -0.74 1.41
C GLY A 71 2.20 0.31 0.73
N GLU A 72 2.79 1.37 0.16
CA GLU A 72 2.04 2.42 -0.55
C GLU A 72 1.41 1.90 -1.85
N ALA A 73 2.11 1.04 -2.60
CA ALA A 73 1.55 0.40 -3.79
C ALA A 73 0.30 -0.43 -3.45
N ARG A 74 0.34 -1.20 -2.36
CA ARG A 74 -0.82 -1.95 -1.89
C ARG A 74 -2.01 -1.05 -1.53
N ARG A 75 -1.77 0.06 -0.83
CA ARG A 75 -2.81 1.05 -0.51
C ARG A 75 -3.38 1.70 -1.76
N TYR A 76 -2.54 2.02 -2.73
CA TYR A 76 -2.96 2.57 -4.01
C TYR A 76 -3.90 1.60 -4.74
N HIS A 77 -3.53 0.33 -4.86
CA HIS A 77 -4.39 -0.69 -5.46
C HIS A 77 -5.71 -0.86 -4.72
N ALA A 78 -5.70 -0.93 -3.38
CA ALA A 78 -6.92 -1.01 -2.59
C ALA A 78 -7.86 0.19 -2.84
N ARG A 79 -7.31 1.41 -2.93
CA ARG A 79 -8.08 2.62 -3.27
C ARG A 79 -8.65 2.55 -4.68
N THR A 80 -7.89 2.02 -5.63
CA THR A 80 -8.34 1.84 -7.02
C THR A 80 -9.48 0.85 -7.10
N ILE A 81 -9.37 -0.31 -6.43
CA ILE A 81 -10.44 -1.31 -6.33
C ILE A 81 -11.71 -0.67 -5.73
N ALA A 82 -11.58 0.02 -4.59
CA ALA A 82 -12.71 0.66 -3.93
C ALA A 82 -13.42 1.71 -4.81
N ARG A 83 -12.66 2.53 -5.55
CA ARG A 83 -13.21 3.50 -6.51
C ARG A 83 -13.98 2.81 -7.65
N ARG A 84 -13.43 1.71 -8.17
CA ARG A 84 -14.12 0.95 -9.24
C ARG A 84 -15.39 0.31 -8.73
N VAL A 85 -15.38 -0.27 -7.53
CA VAL A 85 -16.61 -0.76 -6.90
C VAL A 85 -17.62 0.36 -6.72
N GLU A 86 -17.19 1.56 -6.28
CA GLU A 86 -18.06 2.73 -6.09
C GLU A 86 -18.70 3.20 -7.41
N SER A 87 -17.95 3.17 -8.51
CA SER A 87 -18.44 3.60 -9.83
C SER A 87 -19.42 2.61 -10.48
N HIS A 88 -19.52 1.38 -9.98
CA HIS A 88 -20.51 0.42 -10.49
C HIS A 88 -21.90 0.74 -9.97
N SER A 89 -22.91 0.74 -10.82
CA SER A 89 -24.28 1.17 -10.47
C SER A 89 -25.07 0.15 -9.64
N GLY A 90 -24.68 -1.11 -9.62
CA GLY A 90 -25.39 -2.20 -8.92
C GLY A 90 -24.92 -2.43 -7.48
N PRO A 91 -25.73 -3.07 -6.64
CA PRO A 91 -25.34 -3.47 -5.28
C PRO A 91 -24.28 -4.59 -5.28
N GLU A 92 -24.23 -5.36 -6.34
CA GLU A 92 -23.30 -6.47 -6.57
C GLU A 92 -22.41 -6.15 -7.76
N VAL A 93 -21.12 -6.35 -7.59
CA VAL A 93 -20.13 -6.10 -8.63
C VAL A 93 -19.56 -7.44 -9.10
N PRO A 94 -19.71 -7.81 -10.40
CA PRO A 94 -19.14 -9.04 -10.92
C PRO A 94 -17.60 -9.01 -10.79
N LEU A 95 -17.03 -10.05 -10.19
CA LEU A 95 -15.59 -10.13 -9.94
C LEU A 95 -14.78 -10.04 -11.24
N ARG A 96 -15.25 -10.68 -12.30
CA ARG A 96 -14.61 -10.62 -13.63
C ARG A 96 -14.54 -9.20 -14.19
N TRP A 97 -15.63 -8.43 -14.03
CA TRP A 97 -15.63 -7.01 -14.44
C TRP A 97 -14.63 -6.19 -13.61
N LEU A 98 -14.57 -6.44 -12.30
CA LEU A 98 -13.64 -5.76 -11.41
C LEU A 98 -12.19 -6.10 -11.79
N CYS A 99 -11.85 -7.35 -11.99
CA CYS A 99 -10.53 -7.81 -12.46
C CYS A 99 -10.11 -7.07 -13.74
N ASN A 100 -10.97 -7.06 -14.74
CA ASN A 100 -10.68 -6.39 -16.01
C ASN A 100 -10.52 -4.87 -15.86
N SER A 101 -11.33 -4.24 -15.00
CA SER A 101 -11.31 -2.78 -14.81
C SER A 101 -10.10 -2.27 -14.03
N VAL A 102 -9.50 -3.13 -13.20
CA VAL A 102 -8.32 -2.82 -12.37
C VAL A 102 -7.03 -3.40 -12.96
N GLY A 103 -7.14 -4.37 -13.88
CA GLY A 103 -5.98 -5.07 -14.46
C GLY A 103 -5.31 -6.02 -13.46
N MET A 104 -6.10 -6.67 -12.59
CA MET A 104 -5.60 -7.57 -11.54
C MET A 104 -6.30 -8.92 -11.62
N ASP A 105 -5.59 -9.97 -11.21
CA ASP A 105 -6.16 -11.31 -11.14
C ASP A 105 -7.10 -11.48 -9.93
N THR A 106 -7.99 -12.47 -10.04
CA THR A 106 -8.92 -12.84 -8.96
C THR A 106 -8.20 -13.13 -7.63
N LYS A 107 -7.05 -13.80 -7.70
CA LYS A 107 -6.23 -14.13 -6.51
C LYS A 107 -5.70 -12.87 -5.83
N ASP A 108 -5.24 -11.91 -6.60
CA ASP A 108 -4.74 -10.63 -6.08
C ASP A 108 -5.85 -9.84 -5.41
N ILE A 109 -7.03 -9.76 -6.04
CA ILE A 109 -8.19 -9.08 -5.44
C ILE A 109 -8.60 -9.79 -4.15
N ALA A 110 -8.72 -11.13 -4.15
CA ALA A 110 -9.05 -11.90 -2.95
C ALA A 110 -8.07 -11.63 -1.80
N TRP A 111 -6.78 -11.55 -2.10
CA TRP A 111 -5.76 -11.21 -1.12
C TRP A 111 -6.03 -9.89 -0.39
N TYR A 112 -6.52 -8.84 -1.08
CA TYR A 112 -6.87 -7.56 -0.44
C TYR A 112 -8.05 -7.70 0.51
N PHE A 113 -9.05 -8.53 0.20
CA PHE A 113 -10.18 -8.82 1.07
C PHE A 113 -9.75 -9.61 2.31
N GLU A 114 -8.98 -10.66 2.15
CA GLU A 114 -8.46 -11.50 3.24
C GLU A 114 -7.56 -10.71 4.19
N ASN A 115 -6.77 -9.76 3.65
CA ASN A 115 -5.87 -8.94 4.46
C ASN A 115 -6.54 -7.68 5.06
N GLY A 116 -7.86 -7.56 4.98
CA GLY A 116 -8.62 -6.53 5.67
C GLY A 116 -8.42 -5.10 5.14
N TYR A 117 -8.21 -4.94 3.83
CA TYR A 117 -8.13 -3.61 3.22
C TYR A 117 -9.51 -2.96 3.03
N PHE A 118 -10.59 -3.73 3.12
CA PHE A 118 -11.96 -3.24 2.94
C PHE A 118 -12.80 -3.43 4.21
N ALA A 119 -13.62 -2.41 4.54
CA ALA A 119 -14.46 -2.41 5.72
C ALA A 119 -15.90 -2.86 5.40
N ASN A 120 -16.49 -2.31 4.33
CA ASN A 120 -17.91 -2.47 3.99
C ASN A 120 -18.12 -3.20 2.66
N LEU A 121 -17.17 -4.04 2.29
CA LEU A 121 -17.26 -4.92 1.14
C LEU A 121 -17.07 -6.37 1.59
N SER A 122 -17.75 -7.29 0.92
CA SER A 122 -17.54 -8.73 1.08
C SER A 122 -17.32 -9.36 -0.28
N LEU A 123 -16.37 -10.28 -0.36
CA LEU A 123 -16.10 -11.07 -1.56
C LEU A 123 -16.73 -12.44 -1.41
N ASP A 124 -17.55 -12.82 -2.37
CA ASP A 124 -18.10 -14.17 -2.51
C ASP A 124 -17.41 -14.84 -3.71
N LEU A 125 -16.46 -15.72 -3.42
CA LEU A 125 -15.70 -16.42 -4.45
C LEU A 125 -16.53 -17.47 -5.19
N ASN A 126 -17.55 -18.06 -4.53
CA ASN A 126 -18.40 -19.07 -5.15
C ASN A 126 -19.30 -18.43 -6.20
N GLN A 127 -19.88 -17.29 -5.90
CA GLN A 127 -20.73 -16.53 -6.81
C GLN A 127 -19.91 -15.58 -7.72
N LYS A 128 -18.62 -15.43 -7.46
CA LYS A 128 -17.71 -14.51 -8.19
C LYS A 128 -18.22 -13.07 -8.21
N ILE A 129 -18.68 -12.60 -7.07
CA ILE A 129 -19.20 -11.24 -6.89
C ILE A 129 -18.60 -10.55 -5.66
N VAL A 130 -18.55 -9.23 -5.73
CA VAL A 130 -18.27 -8.36 -4.59
C VAL A 130 -19.56 -7.66 -4.18
N ARG A 131 -19.98 -7.86 -2.93
CA ARG A 131 -21.19 -7.25 -2.36
C ARG A 131 -20.83 -6.05 -1.51
N ARG A 132 -21.64 -5.00 -1.62
CA ARG A 132 -21.61 -3.87 -0.70
C ARG A 132 -22.42 -4.23 0.54
N ARG A 133 -21.79 -4.18 1.71
CA ARG A 133 -22.53 -4.24 2.97
C ARG A 133 -23.19 -2.89 3.18
N THR A 134 -24.51 -2.86 3.23
CA THR A 134 -25.25 -1.68 3.65
C THR A 134 -24.87 -1.36 5.10
N VAL A 135 -24.16 -0.26 5.30
CA VAL A 135 -23.99 0.30 6.65
C VAL A 135 -25.37 0.74 7.08
N PRO A 136 -25.93 0.18 8.16
CA PRO A 136 -27.18 0.72 8.69
C PRO A 136 -26.92 2.20 8.97
N ARG A 137 -27.61 3.09 8.25
CA ARG A 137 -27.65 4.51 8.61
C ARG A 137 -28.20 4.54 10.03
N HIS A 138 -27.38 4.91 10.99
CA HIS A 138 -27.86 5.22 12.32
C HIS A 138 -29.07 6.14 12.13
N ALA A 139 -30.24 5.64 12.51
CA ALA A 139 -31.42 6.47 12.57
C ALA A 139 -31.07 7.67 13.45
N PRO A 140 -31.34 8.92 13.01
CA PRO A 140 -31.09 10.07 13.84
C PRO A 140 -31.85 9.84 15.15
N ASN A 141 -31.12 9.88 16.27
CA ASN A 141 -31.69 9.84 17.61
C ASN A 141 -32.74 10.95 17.65
N ARG A 142 -34.02 10.58 17.56
CA ARG A 142 -35.14 11.44 17.92
C ARG A 142 -35.19 11.43 19.46
N GLY A 143 -34.47 12.33 20.03
CA GLY A 143 -34.65 12.78 21.41
C GLY A 143 -35.12 14.22 21.38
#